data_7fc045574a6e24f2b4fd46bc7e4af808
#
_entry.id   7fc045574a6e24f2b4fd46bc7e4af808
#
_cell.length_a   1.000
_cell.length_b   1.000
_cell.length_c   1.000
_cell.angle_alpha   90.00
_cell.angle_beta   90.00
_cell.angle_gamma   90.00
#
_symmetry.space_group_name_H-M   'P 1'
#
loop_
_entity.id
_entity.type
_entity.pdbx_description
1 polymer ?
#
loop_
_entity_poly.entity_id
_entity_poly.type
_entity_poly.pdbx_seq_one_letter_code
_entity_poly.pdbx_strand_id
1 'polypeptide(L)'
;MCYSALIRADYAKLVREFGAVLSLEEFAALYAYDPGKKQPRTPKAMDDGFAGARTELGRDIVARIQRWHAQEQAALEAELAQQRERRDIASAALATRPTLKARNELRIAGNRIDRAQTRLDDLHRVQLLPRDNRIFPGTYAPVMVSENGQRVIKPMRYRCRLPDAPARNDVLYPGSYNARRDSLEGYWRGAFGQRHGVVVIQAFYEHVSRHPVGGRAPAADDKTGDVVLEFRPDPPRDLLVACLWAEWNGPEGRLLSFATITDTPPADISAAGHDRGIVPIRPEHLDAWLNPEPGDLASQYRILDDREEIRYVFEESA
;
A
#
# COMPACT_ATOMS: atom_id res chain seq x y z
N MET A 1 6.59 -10.67 -6.23
CA MET A 1 5.63 -10.36 -5.12
C MET A 1 5.18 -8.93 -5.30
N CYS A 2 3.87 -8.62 -5.34
CA CYS A 2 3.41 -7.26 -5.54
C CYS A 2 3.88 -6.37 -4.39
N TYR A 3 4.97 -5.64 -4.61
CA TYR A 3 5.62 -4.84 -3.58
C TYR A 3 4.84 -3.56 -3.27
N SER A 4 4.25 -2.94 -4.28
CA SER A 4 3.42 -1.75 -4.13
C SER A 4 2.44 -1.61 -5.29
N ALA A 5 1.38 -0.82 -5.10
CA ALA A 5 0.37 -0.58 -6.11
C ALA A 5 -0.12 0.86 -6.10
N LEU A 6 -0.57 1.36 -7.25
CA LEU A 6 -1.34 2.60 -7.36
C LEU A 6 -2.82 2.28 -7.17
N ILE A 7 -3.38 2.64 -6.04
CA ILE A 7 -4.78 2.43 -5.73
C ILE A 7 -5.67 3.52 -6.35
N ARG A 8 -6.95 3.19 -6.54
CA ARG A 8 -7.98 4.20 -6.73
C ARG A 8 -8.47 4.70 -5.37
N ALA A 9 -8.28 5.98 -5.08
CA ALA A 9 -8.75 6.63 -3.86
C ALA A 9 -9.89 7.64 -4.09
N ASP A 10 -10.43 7.71 -5.31
CA ASP A 10 -11.66 8.47 -5.63
C ASP A 10 -12.89 7.71 -5.11
N TYR A 11 -13.28 7.99 -3.86
CA TYR A 11 -14.40 7.32 -3.20
C TYR A 11 -15.74 7.55 -3.92
N ALA A 12 -15.97 8.74 -4.47
CA ALA A 12 -17.21 9.03 -5.18
C ALA A 12 -17.33 8.18 -6.45
N LYS A 13 -16.21 7.96 -7.13
CA LYS A 13 -16.14 7.10 -8.32
C LYS A 13 -16.32 5.63 -7.93
N LEU A 14 -15.64 5.15 -6.88
CA LEU A 14 -15.81 3.78 -6.38
C LEU A 14 -17.25 3.48 -5.97
N VAL A 15 -17.89 4.38 -5.22
CA VAL A 15 -19.29 4.24 -4.79
C VAL A 15 -20.22 4.18 -6.00
N ARG A 16 -20.05 5.09 -6.97
CA ARG A 16 -20.93 5.16 -8.15
C ARG A 16 -20.72 3.97 -9.10
N GLU A 17 -19.48 3.58 -9.37
CA GLU A 17 -19.14 2.56 -10.35
C GLU A 17 -19.50 1.15 -9.85
N PHE A 18 -19.28 0.88 -8.57
CA PHE A 18 -19.50 -0.44 -7.99
C PHE A 18 -20.78 -0.56 -7.17
N GLY A 19 -21.60 0.47 -7.06
CA GLY A 19 -22.80 0.47 -6.20
C GLY A 19 -22.47 0.19 -4.74
N ALA A 20 -21.27 0.56 -4.31
CA ALA A 20 -20.78 0.30 -2.96
C ALA A 20 -21.15 1.41 -1.98
N VAL A 21 -21.05 1.14 -0.69
CA VAL A 21 -21.19 2.12 0.39
C VAL A 21 -19.83 2.35 1.03
N LEU A 22 -19.49 3.60 1.31
CA LEU A 22 -18.28 3.93 2.07
C LEU A 22 -18.58 3.81 3.56
N SER A 23 -17.86 2.93 4.28
CA SER A 23 -18.00 2.80 5.74
C SER A 23 -17.30 3.97 6.44
N LEU A 24 -18.04 5.07 6.61
CA LEU A 24 -17.51 6.28 7.26
C LEU A 24 -17.08 6.00 8.71
N GLU A 25 -17.72 5.05 9.39
CA GLU A 25 -17.39 4.65 10.77
C GLU A 25 -15.98 4.01 10.82
N GLU A 26 -15.64 3.15 9.86
CA GLU A 26 -14.32 2.53 9.80
C GLU A 26 -13.23 3.55 9.44
N PHE A 27 -13.54 4.50 8.55
CA PHE A 27 -12.62 5.60 8.25
C PHE A 27 -12.47 6.54 9.45
N ALA A 28 -13.55 6.86 10.15
CA ALA A 28 -13.48 7.66 11.38
C ALA A 28 -12.65 6.96 12.48
N ALA A 29 -12.78 5.63 12.60
CA ALA A 29 -11.97 4.84 13.52
C ALA A 29 -10.48 4.85 13.12
N LEU A 30 -10.17 4.73 11.81
CA LEU A 30 -8.79 4.82 11.31
C LEU A 30 -8.14 6.17 11.65
N TYR A 31 -8.87 7.27 11.43
CA TYR A 31 -8.37 8.63 11.68
C TYR A 31 -8.58 9.09 13.12
N ALA A 32 -9.04 8.21 14.03
CA ALA A 32 -9.15 8.56 15.44
C ALA A 32 -7.78 8.88 16.02
N TYR A 33 -7.68 10.04 16.67
CA TYR A 33 -6.45 10.46 17.32
C TYR A 33 -6.28 9.75 18.67
N ASP A 34 -5.12 9.15 18.86
CA ASP A 34 -4.70 8.58 20.14
C ASP A 34 -3.31 9.12 20.50
N PRO A 35 -3.20 10.01 21.50
CA PRO A 35 -1.91 10.53 21.93
C PRO A 35 -1.01 9.39 22.40
N GLY A 36 0.15 9.24 21.77
CA GLY A 36 1.13 8.21 22.10
C GLY A 36 1.07 6.97 21.19
N LYS A 37 0.08 6.82 20.32
CA LYS A 37 0.12 5.83 19.25
C LYS A 37 0.68 6.42 17.95
N LYS A 38 1.37 5.56 17.21
CA LYS A 38 1.84 5.91 15.87
C LYS A 38 0.65 6.05 14.93
N GLN A 39 0.61 7.16 14.19
CA GLN A 39 -0.43 7.37 13.19
C GLN A 39 -0.39 6.28 12.10
N PRO A 40 -1.56 5.80 11.62
CA PRO A 40 -1.64 4.93 10.48
C PRO A 40 -1.03 5.60 9.24
N ARG A 41 -0.40 4.80 8.39
CA ARG A 41 0.20 5.29 7.14
C ARG A 41 -0.85 5.26 6.04
N THR A 42 -1.38 6.41 5.68
CA THR A 42 -2.34 6.59 4.57
C THR A 42 -1.67 7.27 3.38
N PRO A 43 -2.03 6.92 2.13
CA PRO A 43 -1.66 7.70 0.96
C PRO A 43 -2.35 9.07 1.00
N LYS A 44 -1.67 10.12 0.51
CA LYS A 44 -2.26 11.47 0.45
C LYS A 44 -3.60 11.49 -0.30
N ALA A 45 -3.73 10.75 -1.40
CA ALA A 45 -4.97 10.69 -2.15
C ALA A 45 -6.15 10.09 -1.36
N MET A 46 -5.86 9.19 -0.41
CA MET A 46 -6.87 8.63 0.48
C MET A 46 -7.36 9.68 1.50
N ASP A 47 -6.47 10.51 1.99
CA ASP A 47 -6.80 11.63 2.90
C ASP A 47 -7.58 12.72 2.16
N ASP A 48 -7.11 13.14 0.99
CA ASP A 48 -7.73 14.16 0.15
C ASP A 48 -9.09 13.72 -0.42
N GLY A 49 -9.36 12.41 -0.50
CA GLY A 49 -10.64 11.84 -0.93
C GLY A 49 -11.84 12.28 -0.07
N PHE A 50 -11.59 12.80 1.14
CA PHE A 50 -12.62 13.35 2.03
C PHE A 50 -12.83 14.86 1.91
N ALA A 51 -12.02 15.59 1.12
CA ALA A 51 -12.05 17.06 1.06
C ALA A 51 -13.46 17.65 0.75
N GLY A 52 -14.30 16.92 -0.01
CA GLY A 52 -15.66 17.32 -0.35
C GLY A 52 -16.77 16.71 0.53
N ALA A 53 -16.45 16.15 1.69
CA ALA A 53 -17.39 15.44 2.54
C ALA A 53 -18.53 16.36 3.05
N ARG A 54 -19.79 15.93 2.83
CA ARG A 54 -21.00 16.71 3.17
C ARG A 54 -21.70 16.20 4.44
N THR A 55 -21.49 14.96 4.84
CA THR A 55 -22.08 14.38 6.04
C THR A 55 -21.36 14.89 7.30
N GLU A 56 -22.01 14.83 8.45
CA GLU A 56 -21.41 15.21 9.73
C GLU A 56 -20.17 14.37 10.03
N LEU A 57 -20.29 13.04 9.92
CA LEU A 57 -19.18 12.12 10.15
C LEU A 57 -18.05 12.31 9.13
N GLY A 58 -18.36 12.61 7.86
CA GLY A 58 -17.37 12.94 6.86
C GLY A 58 -16.59 14.21 7.19
N ARG A 59 -17.26 15.27 7.69
CA ARG A 59 -16.59 16.49 8.17
C ARG A 59 -15.72 16.24 9.40
N ASP A 60 -16.15 15.34 10.30
CA ASP A 60 -15.33 14.92 11.44
C ASP A 60 -14.05 14.20 10.98
N ILE A 61 -14.15 13.31 9.98
CA ILE A 61 -12.97 12.68 9.36
C ILE A 61 -12.01 13.76 8.81
N VAL A 62 -12.52 14.73 8.05
CA VAL A 62 -11.68 15.84 7.54
C VAL A 62 -10.98 16.57 8.67
N ALA A 63 -11.69 16.90 9.75
CA ALA A 63 -11.12 17.60 10.91
C ALA A 63 -10.02 16.76 11.61
N ARG A 64 -10.17 15.42 11.63
CA ARG A 64 -9.15 14.51 12.18
C ARG A 64 -7.91 14.46 11.29
N ILE A 65 -8.08 14.37 9.97
CA ILE A 65 -6.97 14.40 8.99
C ILE A 65 -6.22 15.73 9.10
N GLN A 66 -6.91 16.86 9.14
CA GLN A 66 -6.28 18.18 9.32
C GLN A 66 -5.48 18.29 10.62
N ARG A 67 -5.98 17.72 11.71
CA ARG A 67 -5.25 17.64 12.98
C ARG A 67 -3.96 16.81 12.85
N TRP A 68 -3.99 15.70 12.14
CA TRP A 68 -2.80 14.90 11.88
C TRP A 68 -1.77 15.66 11.05
N HIS A 69 -2.21 16.30 9.96
CA HIS A 69 -1.33 17.11 9.11
C HIS A 69 -0.68 18.25 9.90
N ALA A 70 -1.44 18.95 10.75
CA ALA A 70 -0.91 20.00 11.59
C ALA A 70 0.16 19.50 12.59
N GLN A 71 -0.04 18.31 13.18
CA GLN A 71 0.95 17.69 14.07
C GLN A 71 2.19 17.23 13.32
N GLU A 72 2.03 16.61 12.15
CA GLU A 72 3.14 16.21 11.31
C GLU A 72 3.94 17.43 10.85
N GLN A 73 3.26 18.49 10.44
CA GLN A 73 3.89 19.77 10.08
C GLN A 73 4.74 20.31 11.24
N ALA A 74 4.17 20.41 12.43
CA ALA A 74 4.90 20.91 13.60
C ALA A 74 6.13 20.04 13.94
N ALA A 75 6.01 18.71 13.81
CA ALA A 75 7.14 17.81 14.03
C ALA A 75 8.25 17.98 12.97
N LEU A 76 7.87 18.16 11.70
CA LEU A 76 8.83 18.37 10.61
C LEU A 76 9.53 19.73 10.72
N GLU A 77 8.81 20.78 11.10
CA GLU A 77 9.38 22.11 11.35
C GLU A 77 10.40 22.07 12.50
N ALA A 78 10.08 21.37 13.59
CA ALA A 78 11.01 21.15 14.70
C ALA A 78 12.24 20.35 14.26
N GLU A 79 12.06 19.28 13.46
CA GLU A 79 13.19 18.52 12.91
C GLU A 79 14.06 19.39 12.00
N LEU A 80 13.45 20.21 11.13
CA LEU A 80 14.21 21.13 10.26
C LEU A 80 15.06 22.11 11.07
N ALA A 81 14.51 22.70 12.12
CA ALA A 81 15.27 23.61 12.99
C ALA A 81 16.47 22.89 13.61
N GLN A 82 16.26 21.71 14.19
CA GLN A 82 17.33 20.90 14.80
C GLN A 82 18.40 20.49 13.79
N GLN A 83 18.00 20.02 12.59
CA GLN A 83 18.97 19.57 11.59
C GLN A 83 19.74 20.73 10.94
N ARG A 84 19.13 21.90 10.81
CA ARG A 84 19.83 23.13 10.35
C ARG A 84 20.91 23.53 11.34
N GLU A 85 20.62 23.58 12.63
CA GLU A 85 21.62 23.85 13.68
C GLU A 85 22.75 22.81 13.63
N ARG A 86 22.44 21.52 13.55
CA ARG A 86 23.43 20.43 13.45
C ARG A 86 24.31 20.58 12.20
N ARG A 87 23.72 20.95 11.06
CA ARG A 87 24.46 21.23 9.81
C ARG A 87 25.41 22.39 9.98
N ASP A 88 24.98 23.48 10.60
CA ASP A 88 25.76 24.71 10.78
C ASP A 88 26.95 24.47 11.73
N ILE A 89 26.74 23.71 12.81
CA ILE A 89 27.81 23.25 13.71
C ILE A 89 28.84 22.38 12.96
N ALA A 90 28.38 21.42 12.16
CA ALA A 90 29.26 20.55 11.38
C ALA A 90 30.04 21.33 10.31
N SER A 91 29.43 22.32 9.68
CA SER A 91 30.05 23.22 8.71
C SER A 91 31.16 24.07 9.34
N ALA A 92 30.89 24.66 10.50
CA ALA A 92 31.89 25.44 11.27
C ALA A 92 33.08 24.56 11.71
N ALA A 93 32.80 23.34 12.18
CA ALA A 93 33.84 22.37 12.55
C ALA A 93 34.72 21.98 11.35
N LEU A 94 34.16 21.84 10.16
CA LEU A 94 34.89 21.54 8.93
C LEU A 94 35.77 22.71 8.50
N ALA A 95 35.32 23.94 8.68
CA ALA A 95 36.10 25.15 8.37
C ALA A 95 37.33 25.28 9.28
N THR A 96 37.22 24.85 10.55
CA THR A 96 38.30 24.94 11.53
C THR A 96 39.24 23.72 11.41
N ARG A 97 38.74 22.51 11.36
CA ARG A 97 39.47 21.25 11.25
C ARG A 97 38.68 20.20 10.50
N PRO A 98 39.06 19.89 9.24
CA PRO A 98 38.38 18.87 8.45
C PRO A 98 38.51 17.47 9.08
N THR A 99 37.40 16.91 9.54
CA THR A 99 37.34 15.53 10.08
C THR A 99 36.31 14.71 9.33
N LEU A 100 36.50 13.39 9.27
CA LEU A 100 35.53 12.47 8.69
C LEU A 100 34.20 12.52 9.41
N LYS A 101 34.21 12.67 10.75
CA LYS A 101 33.02 12.82 11.57
C LYS A 101 32.22 14.04 11.14
N ALA A 102 32.84 15.23 11.03
CA ALA A 102 32.13 16.44 10.65
C ALA A 102 31.56 16.37 9.22
N ARG A 103 32.29 15.72 8.27
CA ARG A 103 31.75 15.46 6.91
C ARG A 103 30.51 14.57 6.94
N ASN A 104 30.53 13.49 7.73
CA ASN A 104 29.38 12.60 7.87
C ASN A 104 28.19 13.30 8.53
N GLU A 105 28.44 14.10 9.58
CA GLU A 105 27.39 14.89 10.23
C GLU A 105 26.73 15.88 9.26
N LEU A 106 27.53 16.62 8.47
CA LEU A 106 27.04 17.52 7.44
C LEU A 106 26.15 16.81 6.41
N ARG A 107 26.61 15.66 5.89
CA ARG A 107 25.85 14.86 4.93
C ARG A 107 24.56 14.31 5.52
N ILE A 108 24.59 13.81 6.76
CA ILE A 108 23.41 13.24 7.43
C ILE A 108 22.39 14.34 7.70
N ALA A 109 22.84 15.49 8.22
CA ALA A 109 21.96 16.62 8.47
C ALA A 109 21.34 17.16 7.17
N GLY A 110 22.13 17.31 6.11
CA GLY A 110 21.66 17.71 4.78
C GLY A 110 20.55 16.77 4.26
N ASN A 111 20.81 15.47 4.23
CA ASN A 111 19.81 14.49 3.78
C ASN A 111 18.51 14.51 4.62
N ARG A 112 18.59 14.81 5.92
CA ARG A 112 17.41 14.92 6.78
C ARG A 112 16.63 16.21 6.51
N ILE A 113 17.33 17.33 6.28
CA ILE A 113 16.71 18.60 5.88
C ILE A 113 15.94 18.42 4.58
N ASP A 114 16.57 17.83 3.55
CA ASP A 114 15.93 17.63 2.25
C ASP A 114 14.66 16.76 2.36
N ARG A 115 14.73 15.67 3.13
CA ARG A 115 13.57 14.80 3.38
C ARG A 115 12.44 15.50 4.11
N ALA A 116 12.77 16.25 5.19
CA ALA A 116 11.77 16.96 5.95
C ALA A 116 11.12 18.07 5.13
N GLN A 117 11.90 18.80 4.32
CA GLN A 117 11.39 19.83 3.40
C GLN A 117 10.47 19.23 2.34
N THR A 118 10.90 18.15 1.66
CA THR A 118 10.08 17.46 0.67
C THR A 118 8.74 16.99 1.28
N ARG A 119 8.77 16.49 2.52
CA ARG A 119 7.55 16.03 3.20
C ARG A 119 6.62 17.20 3.56
N LEU A 120 7.17 18.36 3.98
CA LEU A 120 6.37 19.58 4.20
C LEU A 120 5.73 20.08 2.91
N ASP A 121 6.49 20.09 1.82
CA ASP A 121 5.97 20.50 0.51
C ASP A 121 4.85 19.56 0.05
N ASP A 122 4.98 18.26 0.28
CA ASP A 122 3.93 17.26 -0.01
C ASP A 122 2.66 17.47 0.85
N LEU A 123 2.80 17.84 2.14
CA LEU A 123 1.66 18.16 3.00
C LEU A 123 0.87 19.39 2.50
N HIS A 124 1.57 20.40 2.02
CA HIS A 124 0.95 21.65 1.55
C HIS A 124 0.45 21.57 0.10
N ARG A 125 0.89 20.58 -0.66
CA ARG A 125 0.55 20.44 -2.07
C ARG A 125 -0.93 20.08 -2.24
N VAL A 126 -1.65 20.88 -3.02
CA VAL A 126 -3.06 20.67 -3.33
C VAL A 126 -3.24 19.66 -4.50
N GLN A 127 -2.38 19.75 -5.52
CA GLN A 127 -2.48 18.86 -6.67
C GLN A 127 -1.88 17.49 -6.36
N LEU A 128 -2.67 16.43 -6.57
CA LEU A 128 -2.19 15.06 -6.44
C LEU A 128 -1.18 14.71 -7.54
N LEU A 129 -0.15 13.99 -7.15
CA LEU A 129 0.80 13.34 -8.05
C LEU A 129 0.50 11.84 -8.11
N PRO A 130 0.92 11.11 -9.15
CA PRO A 130 0.70 9.66 -9.23
C PRO A 130 1.15 8.89 -7.98
N ARG A 131 2.30 9.27 -7.40
CA ARG A 131 2.83 8.64 -6.18
C ARG A 131 1.92 8.78 -4.94
N ASP A 132 1.00 9.75 -4.92
CA ASP A 132 0.08 9.98 -3.80
C ASP A 132 -1.00 8.91 -3.67
N ASN A 133 -1.19 8.09 -4.71
CA ASN A 133 -2.04 6.90 -4.71
C ASN A 133 -1.25 5.61 -4.42
N ARG A 134 0.07 5.69 -4.22
CA ARG A 134 0.91 4.51 -4.08
C ARG A 134 0.87 3.95 -2.66
N ILE A 135 0.54 2.67 -2.55
CA ILE A 135 0.56 1.93 -1.30
C ILE A 135 1.77 0.99 -1.24
N PHE A 136 2.24 0.77 -0.02
CA PHE A 136 3.32 -0.17 0.33
C PHE A 136 2.86 -1.06 1.48
N PRO A 137 3.52 -2.20 1.75
CA PRO A 137 3.22 -3.01 2.92
C PRO A 137 3.23 -2.18 4.21
N GLY A 138 2.10 -2.19 4.92
CA GLY A 138 1.88 -1.38 6.12
C GLY A 138 1.12 -0.06 5.87
N THR A 139 0.85 0.32 4.62
CA THR A 139 -0.01 1.44 4.25
C THR A 139 -1.46 0.99 4.18
N TYR A 140 -2.41 1.86 4.46
CA TYR A 140 -3.84 1.59 4.30
C TYR A 140 -4.31 1.83 2.86
N ALA A 141 -5.34 1.09 2.46
CA ALA A 141 -6.02 1.24 1.18
C ALA A 141 -7.53 1.03 1.35
N PRO A 142 -8.38 1.60 0.49
CA PRO A 142 -9.80 1.26 0.42
C PRO A 142 -9.96 -0.14 -0.18
N VAL A 143 -10.55 -1.04 0.58
CA VAL A 143 -10.85 -2.43 0.17
C VAL A 143 -12.35 -2.62 0.13
N MET A 144 -12.86 -3.14 -0.96
CA MET A 144 -14.26 -3.51 -1.12
C MET A 144 -14.48 -4.93 -0.59
N VAL A 145 -15.48 -5.08 0.27
CA VAL A 145 -15.93 -6.37 0.84
C VAL A 145 -17.44 -6.45 0.75
N SER A 146 -18.03 -7.62 1.06
CA SER A 146 -19.47 -7.75 1.23
C SER A 146 -19.83 -7.80 2.71
N GLU A 147 -20.88 -7.05 3.08
CA GLU A 147 -21.51 -7.13 4.40
C GLU A 147 -23.02 -7.18 4.20
N ASN A 148 -23.64 -8.28 4.66
CA ASN A 148 -25.07 -8.52 4.49
C ASN A 148 -25.55 -8.38 3.03
N GLY A 149 -24.74 -8.84 2.07
CA GLY A 149 -25.01 -8.76 0.64
C GLY A 149 -24.80 -7.36 0.03
N GLN A 150 -24.34 -6.38 0.79
CA GLN A 150 -24.00 -5.05 0.29
C GLN A 150 -22.49 -4.91 0.10
N ARG A 151 -22.07 -4.29 -1.00
CA ARG A 151 -20.67 -3.93 -1.20
C ARG A 151 -20.30 -2.74 -0.33
N VAL A 152 -19.30 -2.92 0.53
CA VAL A 152 -18.85 -1.91 1.51
C VAL A 152 -17.36 -1.67 1.31
N ILE A 153 -16.96 -0.41 1.26
CA ILE A 153 -15.56 0.01 1.16
C ILE A 153 -15.06 0.37 2.55
N LYS A 154 -14.00 -0.33 2.99
CA LYS A 154 -13.36 -0.14 4.29
C LYS A 154 -11.88 0.16 4.14
N PRO A 155 -11.29 1.01 5.02
CA PRO A 155 -9.85 1.19 5.06
C PRO A 155 -9.21 -0.04 5.71
N MET A 156 -8.28 -0.69 5.00
CA MET A 156 -7.56 -1.85 5.51
C MET A 156 -6.07 -1.70 5.29
N ARG A 157 -5.27 -2.18 6.24
CA ARG A 157 -3.81 -2.16 6.13
C ARG A 157 -3.34 -3.22 5.13
N TYR A 158 -2.56 -2.81 4.15
CA TYR A 158 -1.86 -3.72 3.23
C TYR A 158 -0.72 -4.43 3.97
N ARG A 159 -0.88 -5.58 4.34
CA ARG A 159 -0.15 -6.60 5.12
C ARG A 159 -1.11 -7.21 6.12
N CYS A 160 -1.60 -8.41 5.76
CA CYS A 160 -2.62 -9.09 6.53
C CYS A 160 -2.06 -9.70 7.80
N ARG A 161 -2.76 -9.48 8.91
CA ARG A 161 -2.55 -10.16 10.17
C ARG A 161 -3.79 -11.01 10.45
N LEU A 162 -3.63 -12.33 10.42
CA LEU A 162 -4.73 -13.25 10.70
C LEU A 162 -5.20 -13.14 12.16
N PRO A 163 -6.45 -13.51 12.49
CA PRO A 163 -7.07 -13.26 13.79
C PRO A 163 -6.24 -13.78 14.99
N ASP A 164 -5.68 -14.99 14.84
CA ASP A 164 -4.92 -15.66 15.93
C ASP A 164 -3.42 -15.37 15.88
N ALA A 165 -2.97 -14.54 14.94
CA ALA A 165 -1.56 -14.25 14.77
C ALA A 165 -1.08 -13.22 15.81
N PRO A 166 0.02 -13.48 16.52
CA PRO A 166 0.61 -12.48 17.42
C PRO A 166 1.16 -11.29 16.61
N ALA A 167 1.11 -10.08 17.17
CA ALA A 167 1.56 -8.85 16.51
C ALA A 167 2.99 -8.92 15.96
N ARG A 168 3.88 -9.68 16.62
CA ARG A 168 5.26 -9.92 16.17
C ARG A 168 5.36 -10.59 14.79
N ASN A 169 4.28 -11.22 14.31
CA ASN A 169 4.26 -11.85 12.98
C ASN A 169 4.44 -10.82 11.86
N ASP A 170 4.11 -9.55 12.06
CA ASP A 170 4.39 -8.49 11.09
C ASP A 170 5.89 -8.33 10.83
N VAL A 171 6.73 -8.66 11.80
CA VAL A 171 8.21 -8.62 11.67
C VAL A 171 8.74 -9.97 11.19
N LEU A 172 8.21 -11.08 11.71
CA LEU A 172 8.68 -12.43 11.39
C LEU A 172 8.28 -12.87 9.98
N TYR A 173 7.12 -12.43 9.51
CA TYR A 173 6.57 -12.77 8.19
C TYR A 173 6.27 -11.50 7.37
N PRO A 174 7.31 -10.77 6.94
CA PRO A 174 7.14 -9.49 6.23
C PRO A 174 6.39 -9.62 4.91
N GLY A 175 6.32 -10.82 4.33
CA GLY A 175 5.62 -11.12 3.08
C GLY A 175 4.10 -11.34 3.20
N SER A 176 3.49 -11.20 4.37
CA SER A 176 2.05 -11.43 4.58
C SER A 176 1.13 -10.40 3.91
N TYR A 177 1.65 -9.58 3.01
CA TYR A 177 0.87 -8.75 2.08
C TYR A 177 0.48 -9.47 0.78
N ASN A 178 1.03 -10.67 0.54
CA ASN A 178 0.69 -11.53 -0.60
C ASN A 178 0.11 -12.87 -0.12
N ALA A 179 -1.12 -13.16 -0.53
CA ALA A 179 -1.75 -14.47 -0.38
C ALA A 179 -1.44 -15.32 -1.62
N ARG A 180 -0.42 -16.15 -1.52
CA ARG A 180 -0.04 -17.03 -2.64
C ARG A 180 -1.12 -18.07 -2.90
N ARG A 181 -1.45 -18.30 -4.17
CA ARG A 181 -2.44 -19.29 -4.57
C ARG A 181 -2.14 -20.68 -4.00
N ASP A 182 -0.87 -21.08 -4.00
CA ASP A 182 -0.42 -22.39 -3.50
C ASP A 182 -0.55 -22.56 -1.98
N SER A 183 -0.86 -21.50 -1.25
CA SER A 183 -1.02 -21.49 0.21
C SER A 183 -2.41 -21.10 0.71
N LEU A 184 -3.39 -20.99 -0.21
CA LEU A 184 -4.76 -20.56 0.13
C LEU A 184 -5.45 -21.53 1.09
N GLU A 185 -5.34 -22.83 0.87
CA GLU A 185 -5.88 -23.88 1.75
C GLU A 185 -4.96 -24.24 2.92
N GLY A 186 -3.75 -23.69 2.95
CA GLY A 186 -2.78 -23.84 4.02
C GLY A 186 -2.84 -22.68 5.01
N TYR A 187 -1.90 -21.75 4.85
CA TYR A 187 -1.76 -20.58 5.73
C TYR A 187 -3.01 -19.68 5.72
N TRP A 188 -3.67 -19.51 4.57
CA TRP A 188 -4.81 -18.62 4.38
C TRP A 188 -6.17 -19.28 4.56
N ARG A 189 -6.23 -20.57 4.95
CA ARG A 189 -7.49 -21.34 5.09
C ARG A 189 -8.57 -20.68 5.95
N GLY A 190 -8.18 -19.86 6.93
CA GLY A 190 -9.12 -19.13 7.78
C GLY A 190 -9.73 -17.89 7.14
N ALA A 191 -9.22 -17.48 5.98
CA ALA A 191 -9.72 -16.34 5.21
C ALA A 191 -10.25 -16.75 3.84
N PHE A 192 -9.60 -17.70 3.16
CA PHE A 192 -10.02 -18.17 1.84
C PHE A 192 -11.35 -18.95 1.95
N GLY A 193 -12.31 -18.59 1.08
CA GLY A 193 -13.68 -19.10 1.12
C GLY A 193 -14.57 -18.46 2.20
N GLN A 194 -14.07 -17.39 2.89
CA GLN A 194 -14.83 -16.73 3.96
C GLN A 194 -14.69 -15.20 3.94
N ARG A 195 -13.48 -14.67 3.80
CA ARG A 195 -13.16 -13.25 3.95
C ARG A 195 -12.46 -12.73 2.70
N HIS A 196 -13.25 -12.61 1.66
CA HIS A 196 -12.80 -12.12 0.37
C HIS A 196 -13.01 -10.61 0.25
N GLY A 197 -12.13 -9.97 -0.48
CA GLY A 197 -12.20 -8.55 -0.79
C GLY A 197 -11.62 -8.26 -2.15
N VAL A 198 -11.77 -7.02 -2.58
CA VAL A 198 -11.19 -6.48 -3.82
C VAL A 198 -10.56 -5.13 -3.52
N VAL A 199 -9.32 -4.97 -3.94
CA VAL A 199 -8.67 -3.67 -4.03
C VAL A 199 -8.62 -3.22 -5.49
N VAL A 200 -9.06 -1.98 -5.76
CA VAL A 200 -9.05 -1.42 -7.11
C VAL A 200 -7.74 -0.68 -7.32
N ILE A 201 -6.96 -1.10 -8.32
CA ILE A 201 -5.67 -0.51 -8.63
C ILE A 201 -5.56 -0.13 -10.10
N GLN A 202 -4.62 0.77 -10.43
CA GLN A 202 -4.34 1.26 -11.78
C GLN A 202 -2.98 0.81 -12.30
N ALA A 203 -2.08 0.48 -11.39
CA ALA A 203 -0.76 -0.06 -11.67
C ALA A 203 -0.23 -0.81 -10.45
N PHE A 204 0.77 -1.64 -10.68
CA PHE A 204 1.50 -2.29 -9.59
C PHE A 204 3.00 -2.31 -9.90
N TYR A 205 3.81 -2.54 -8.87
CA TYR A 205 5.26 -2.43 -8.95
C TYR A 205 5.91 -3.69 -8.43
N GLU A 206 6.96 -4.15 -9.15
CA GLU A 206 7.75 -5.31 -8.78
C GLU A 206 9.23 -5.01 -8.81
N HIS A 207 9.98 -5.63 -7.89
CA HIS A 207 11.41 -5.64 -7.92
C HIS A 207 11.88 -6.72 -8.90
N VAL A 208 12.63 -6.32 -9.91
CA VAL A 208 13.18 -7.22 -10.92
C VAL A 208 14.69 -7.11 -10.90
N SER A 209 15.38 -8.24 -10.89
CA SER A 209 16.83 -8.26 -11.00
C SER A 209 17.28 -7.86 -12.41
N ARG A 210 18.24 -6.94 -12.53
CA ARG A 210 18.82 -6.54 -13.83
C ARG A 210 19.63 -7.66 -14.52
N HIS A 211 19.79 -8.82 -13.89
CA HIS A 211 20.51 -9.92 -14.51
C HIS A 211 19.62 -10.64 -15.53
N PRO A 212 20.07 -10.79 -16.79
CA PRO A 212 19.35 -11.63 -17.73
C PRO A 212 19.30 -13.05 -17.18
N VAL A 213 18.13 -13.67 -17.27
CA VAL A 213 17.92 -15.09 -17.04
C VAL A 213 18.68 -15.85 -18.14
N GLY A 214 19.99 -16.05 -17.92
CA GLY A 214 20.91 -16.63 -18.90
C GLY A 214 22.33 -16.70 -18.35
N GLY A 215 22.55 -17.45 -17.30
CA GLY A 215 23.73 -18.26 -17.06
C GLY A 215 25.12 -17.61 -17.00
N ARG A 216 25.28 -16.31 -16.74
CA ARG A 216 26.61 -15.75 -16.45
C ARG A 216 26.59 -15.10 -15.08
N ALA A 217 27.42 -15.64 -14.17
CA ALA A 217 27.62 -15.00 -12.86
C ALA A 217 28.12 -13.57 -13.04
N PRO A 218 27.58 -12.58 -12.27
CA PRO A 218 28.02 -11.19 -12.35
C PRO A 218 29.50 -11.09 -11.96
N ALA A 219 30.23 -10.19 -12.63
CA ALA A 219 31.58 -9.81 -12.19
C ALA A 219 31.45 -9.07 -10.84
N ALA A 220 32.43 -9.25 -9.95
CA ALA A 220 32.41 -8.76 -8.56
C ALA A 220 32.25 -7.23 -8.39
N ASP A 221 32.31 -6.45 -9.48
CA ASP A 221 32.17 -4.99 -9.50
C ASP A 221 30.83 -4.49 -10.08
N ASP A 222 29.95 -5.39 -10.53
CA ASP A 222 28.65 -5.01 -11.09
C ASP A 222 27.67 -4.72 -9.94
N LYS A 223 27.52 -3.44 -9.58
CA LYS A 223 26.44 -2.93 -8.71
C LYS A 223 25.10 -3.00 -9.46
N THR A 224 24.73 -4.18 -9.89
CA THR A 224 23.44 -4.47 -10.48
C THR A 224 22.43 -4.61 -9.34
N GLY A 225 21.90 -3.48 -8.90
CA GLY A 225 20.77 -3.45 -7.97
C GLY A 225 19.50 -3.90 -8.66
N ASP A 226 18.55 -4.41 -7.88
CA ASP A 226 17.18 -4.61 -8.35
C ASP A 226 16.61 -3.30 -8.84
N VAL A 227 15.87 -3.35 -9.96
CA VAL A 227 15.07 -2.23 -10.45
C VAL A 227 13.62 -2.43 -10.06
N VAL A 228 12.93 -1.33 -9.83
CA VAL A 228 11.48 -1.35 -9.62
C VAL A 228 10.82 -1.06 -10.96
N LEU A 229 10.08 -2.03 -11.49
CA LEU A 229 9.26 -1.85 -12.68
C LEU A 229 7.83 -1.52 -12.27
N GLU A 230 7.26 -0.52 -12.94
CA GLU A 230 5.83 -0.21 -12.89
C GLU A 230 5.13 -0.93 -14.02
N PHE A 231 4.11 -1.73 -13.70
CA PHE A 231 3.27 -2.44 -14.66
C PHE A 231 1.90 -1.77 -14.75
N ARG A 232 1.48 -1.40 -15.97
CA ARG A 232 0.17 -0.83 -16.27
C ARG A 232 -0.58 -1.68 -17.29
N PRO A 233 -1.90 -1.87 -17.13
CA PRO A 233 -2.70 -2.50 -18.18
C PRO A 233 -2.73 -1.61 -19.44
N ASP A 234 -2.70 -2.24 -20.61
CA ASP A 234 -2.81 -1.60 -21.91
C ASP A 234 -3.99 -2.23 -22.70
N PRO A 235 -5.07 -1.47 -22.99
CA PRO A 235 -5.28 -0.05 -22.67
C PRO A 235 -5.43 0.23 -21.15
N PRO A 236 -5.15 1.47 -20.71
CA PRO A 236 -5.26 1.85 -19.31
C PRO A 236 -6.68 1.64 -18.76
N ARG A 237 -6.77 0.90 -17.65
CA ARG A 237 -8.02 0.62 -16.94
C ARG A 237 -7.77 0.29 -15.48
N ASP A 238 -8.83 0.25 -14.69
CA ASP A 238 -8.75 -0.26 -13.34
C ASP A 238 -8.76 -1.78 -13.31
N LEU A 239 -8.01 -2.34 -12.39
CA LEU A 239 -7.94 -3.77 -12.10
C LEU A 239 -8.62 -4.07 -10.78
N LEU A 240 -9.54 -5.03 -10.78
CA LEU A 240 -10.20 -5.55 -9.58
C LEU A 240 -9.36 -6.68 -8.98
N VAL A 241 -8.38 -6.35 -8.15
CA VAL A 241 -7.45 -7.34 -7.64
C VAL A 241 -8.05 -8.10 -6.47
N ALA A 242 -8.14 -9.42 -6.63
CA ALA A 242 -8.60 -10.32 -5.57
C ALA A 242 -7.70 -10.21 -4.33
N CYS A 243 -8.31 -10.11 -3.17
CA CYS A 243 -7.59 -10.13 -1.90
C CYS A 243 -8.33 -10.92 -0.83
N LEU A 244 -7.60 -11.34 0.18
CA LEU A 244 -8.12 -11.88 1.43
C LEU A 244 -7.93 -10.84 2.52
N TRP A 245 -8.89 -10.75 3.44
CA TRP A 245 -8.79 -9.83 4.55
C TRP A 245 -9.03 -10.52 5.89
N ALA A 246 -8.61 -9.85 6.94
CA ALA A 246 -8.80 -10.32 8.31
C ALA A 246 -9.06 -9.14 9.25
N GLU A 247 -9.82 -9.41 10.30
CA GLU A 247 -9.95 -8.57 11.46
C GLU A 247 -9.16 -9.21 12.61
N TRP A 248 -8.21 -8.48 13.12
CA TRP A 248 -7.43 -8.86 14.27
C TRP A 248 -7.79 -7.98 15.47
N ASN A 249 -7.96 -8.59 16.63
CA ASN A 249 -8.24 -7.90 17.88
C ASN A 249 -7.16 -8.29 18.93
N GLY A 250 -6.48 -7.31 19.48
CA GLY A 250 -5.41 -7.55 20.44
C GLY A 250 -5.11 -6.33 21.31
N PRO A 251 -4.05 -6.41 22.13
CA PRO A 251 -3.69 -5.32 23.05
C PRO A 251 -3.44 -3.97 22.37
N GLU A 252 -3.04 -3.99 21.11
CA GLU A 252 -2.81 -2.78 20.30
C GLU A 252 -4.12 -2.18 19.75
N GLY A 253 -5.26 -2.85 19.95
CA GLY A 253 -6.57 -2.48 19.44
C GLY A 253 -7.05 -3.38 18.31
N ARG A 254 -8.06 -2.91 17.55
CA ARG A 254 -8.63 -3.59 16.39
C ARG A 254 -7.86 -3.21 15.12
N LEU A 255 -7.63 -4.17 14.24
CA LEU A 255 -6.93 -3.99 12.98
C LEU A 255 -7.66 -4.71 11.84
N LEU A 256 -8.10 -3.96 10.83
CA LEU A 256 -8.50 -4.51 9.54
C LEU A 256 -7.27 -4.55 8.62
N SER A 257 -7.02 -5.68 7.98
CA SER A 257 -5.84 -5.85 7.13
C SER A 257 -6.12 -6.83 5.99
N PHE A 258 -5.38 -6.68 4.88
CA PHE A 258 -5.56 -7.49 3.69
C PHE A 258 -4.23 -7.91 3.06
N ALA A 259 -4.32 -8.96 2.22
CA ALA A 259 -3.26 -9.43 1.34
C ALA A 259 -3.83 -9.65 -0.06
N THR A 260 -3.13 -9.19 -1.09
CA THR A 260 -3.52 -9.47 -2.48
C THR A 260 -3.24 -10.94 -2.83
N ILE A 261 -4.13 -11.56 -3.61
CA ILE A 261 -3.84 -12.89 -4.14
C ILE A 261 -2.82 -12.77 -5.26
N THR A 262 -1.82 -13.64 -5.21
CA THR A 262 -0.76 -13.73 -6.23
C THR A 262 -0.62 -15.16 -6.74
N ASP A 263 -0.28 -15.27 -8.04
CA ASP A 263 -0.15 -16.53 -8.74
C ASP A 263 0.93 -16.45 -9.83
N THR A 264 1.04 -17.47 -10.66
CA THR A 264 1.87 -17.47 -11.87
C THR A 264 1.56 -16.23 -12.71
N PRO A 265 2.59 -15.47 -13.11
CA PRO A 265 2.40 -14.21 -13.81
C PRO A 265 1.98 -14.42 -15.27
N PRO A 266 1.29 -13.46 -15.90
CA PRO A 266 1.16 -13.37 -17.35
C PRO A 266 2.52 -13.29 -18.06
N ALA A 267 2.51 -13.58 -19.37
CA ALA A 267 3.73 -13.63 -20.17
C ALA A 267 4.57 -12.34 -20.13
N ASP A 268 3.92 -11.18 -20.16
CA ASP A 268 4.60 -9.88 -20.12
C ASP A 268 5.37 -9.66 -18.81
N ILE A 269 4.78 -10.03 -17.68
CA ILE A 269 5.40 -9.92 -16.34
C ILE A 269 6.53 -10.94 -16.21
N SER A 270 6.32 -12.16 -16.71
CA SER A 270 7.35 -13.20 -16.72
C SER A 270 8.52 -12.81 -17.61
N ALA A 271 8.26 -12.24 -18.80
CA ALA A 271 9.30 -11.75 -19.70
C ALA A 271 10.11 -10.58 -19.09
N ALA A 272 9.48 -9.76 -18.23
CA ALA A 272 10.18 -8.73 -17.47
C ALA A 272 11.07 -9.27 -16.35
N GLY A 273 11.04 -10.60 -16.08
CA GLY A 273 11.90 -11.27 -15.11
C GLY A 273 11.28 -11.46 -13.72
N HIS A 274 9.95 -11.34 -13.59
CA HIS A 274 9.26 -11.58 -12.31
C HIS A 274 8.48 -12.90 -12.33
N ASP A 275 8.54 -13.67 -11.23
CA ASP A 275 7.99 -15.04 -11.11
C ASP A 275 6.54 -15.08 -10.62
N ARG A 276 5.91 -13.93 -10.40
CA ARG A 276 4.54 -13.81 -9.88
C ARG A 276 3.83 -12.58 -10.38
N GLY A 277 2.49 -12.67 -10.43
CA GLY A 277 1.60 -11.56 -10.70
C GLY A 277 0.43 -11.52 -9.72
N ILE A 278 -0.18 -10.36 -9.61
CA ILE A 278 -1.49 -10.19 -8.98
C ILE A 278 -2.55 -10.94 -9.77
N VAL A 279 -3.68 -11.25 -9.12
CA VAL A 279 -4.84 -11.90 -9.74
C VAL A 279 -6.00 -10.90 -9.85
N PRO A 280 -6.14 -10.20 -10.99
CA PRO A 280 -7.35 -9.44 -11.28
C PRO A 280 -8.49 -10.42 -11.57
N ILE A 281 -9.68 -10.14 -11.02
CA ILE A 281 -10.91 -10.87 -11.35
C ILE A 281 -11.73 -10.09 -12.36
N ARG A 282 -12.54 -10.80 -13.15
CA ARG A 282 -13.50 -10.17 -14.07
C ARG A 282 -14.60 -9.44 -13.30
N PRO A 283 -15.12 -8.32 -13.81
CA PRO A 283 -16.20 -7.58 -13.15
C PRO A 283 -17.46 -8.41 -12.88
N GLU A 284 -17.80 -9.34 -13.77
CA GLU A 284 -18.93 -10.26 -13.62
C GLU A 284 -18.80 -11.24 -12.46
N HIS A 285 -17.58 -11.49 -11.99
CA HIS A 285 -17.32 -12.36 -10.85
C HIS A 285 -17.29 -11.62 -9.50
N LEU A 286 -17.42 -10.30 -9.51
CA LEU A 286 -17.24 -9.48 -8.30
C LEU A 286 -18.14 -9.92 -7.14
N ASP A 287 -19.44 -10.11 -7.39
CA ASP A 287 -20.37 -10.51 -6.32
C ASP A 287 -20.13 -11.93 -5.83
N ALA A 288 -19.87 -12.87 -6.75
CA ALA A 288 -19.57 -14.26 -6.41
C ALA A 288 -18.23 -14.37 -5.62
N TRP A 289 -17.26 -13.52 -5.95
CA TRP A 289 -16.02 -13.43 -5.22
C TRP A 289 -16.20 -12.87 -3.82
N LEU A 290 -16.95 -11.77 -3.68
CA LEU A 290 -17.17 -11.09 -2.40
C LEU A 290 -18.10 -11.87 -1.45
N ASN A 291 -18.93 -12.79 -1.99
CA ASN A 291 -19.88 -13.60 -1.22
C ASN A 291 -19.61 -15.10 -1.47
N PRO A 292 -18.47 -15.64 -0.98
CA PRO A 292 -18.17 -17.05 -1.18
C PRO A 292 -19.18 -17.91 -0.43
N GLU A 293 -19.68 -18.97 -1.13
CA GLU A 293 -20.51 -19.98 -0.48
C GLU A 293 -19.63 -20.81 0.47
N PRO A 294 -20.05 -20.99 1.74
CA PRO A 294 -19.29 -21.76 2.70
C PRO A 294 -18.98 -23.19 2.22
N GLY A 295 -17.69 -23.52 2.15
CA GLY A 295 -17.23 -24.84 1.71
C GLY A 295 -17.10 -25.02 0.21
N ASP A 296 -17.57 -24.13 -0.63
CA ASP A 296 -17.39 -24.18 -2.09
C ASP A 296 -16.11 -23.47 -2.55
N LEU A 297 -14.96 -24.03 -2.18
CA LEU A 297 -13.67 -23.52 -2.65
C LEU A 297 -13.47 -23.69 -4.16
N ALA A 298 -14.09 -24.71 -4.75
CA ALA A 298 -13.97 -24.98 -6.19
C ALA A 298 -14.49 -23.82 -7.04
N SER A 299 -15.62 -23.21 -6.64
CA SER A 299 -16.16 -22.02 -7.31
C SER A 299 -15.21 -20.83 -7.17
N GLN A 300 -14.57 -20.66 -6.02
CA GLN A 300 -13.62 -19.57 -5.80
C GLN A 300 -12.35 -19.76 -6.65
N TYR A 301 -11.86 -20.98 -6.80
CA TYR A 301 -10.75 -21.27 -7.72
C TYR A 301 -11.13 -21.02 -9.18
N ARG A 302 -12.36 -21.39 -9.61
CA ARG A 302 -12.83 -21.06 -10.97
C ARG A 302 -12.81 -19.57 -11.26
N ILE A 303 -13.18 -18.73 -10.29
CA ILE A 303 -13.08 -17.26 -10.43
C ILE A 303 -11.61 -16.82 -10.59
N LEU A 304 -10.70 -17.38 -9.81
CA LEU A 304 -9.27 -17.08 -9.92
C LEU A 304 -8.65 -17.61 -11.21
N ASP A 305 -9.24 -18.62 -11.85
CA ASP A 305 -8.78 -19.22 -13.10
C ASP A 305 -9.35 -18.53 -14.34
N ASP A 306 -10.58 -18.00 -14.25
CA ASP A 306 -11.22 -17.27 -15.35
C ASP A 306 -10.69 -15.84 -15.44
N ARG A 307 -9.44 -15.72 -15.86
CA ARG A 307 -8.73 -14.46 -16.00
C ARG A 307 -8.92 -13.87 -17.36
N GLU A 308 -9.03 -12.56 -17.38
CA GLU A 308 -8.94 -11.83 -18.62
C GLU A 308 -7.49 -11.79 -19.08
N GLU A 309 -7.24 -11.94 -20.39
CA GLU A 309 -5.93 -11.69 -20.97
C GLU A 309 -5.66 -10.17 -20.95
N ILE A 310 -4.83 -9.75 -20.02
CA ILE A 310 -4.43 -8.36 -19.88
C ILE A 310 -3.00 -8.24 -20.40
N ARG A 311 -2.82 -7.38 -21.38
CA ARG A 311 -1.50 -6.93 -21.78
C ARG A 311 -0.99 -5.91 -20.78
N TYR A 312 0.27 -6.06 -20.37
CA TYR A 312 0.93 -5.08 -19.48
C TYR A 312 2.07 -4.39 -20.22
N VAL A 313 2.11 -3.08 -20.13
CA VAL A 313 3.30 -2.28 -20.45
C VAL A 313 4.01 -1.96 -19.15
N PHE A 314 5.35 -1.86 -19.21
CA PHE A 314 6.15 -1.59 -18.02
C PHE A 314 7.27 -0.60 -18.31
N GLU A 315 7.63 0.17 -17.27
CA GLU A 315 8.74 1.11 -17.28
C GLU A 315 9.46 1.11 -15.93
N GLU A 316 10.73 1.56 -15.90
CA GLU A 316 11.43 1.73 -14.63
C GLU A 316 10.76 2.84 -13.82
N SER A 317 10.37 2.51 -12.57
CA SER A 317 9.83 3.49 -11.63
C SER A 317 10.95 4.39 -11.14
N ALA A 318 10.76 5.70 -11.30
CA ALA A 318 11.67 6.71 -10.78
C ALA A 318 11.72 6.74 -9.24
#